data_c4fd5bb1f338a3388368e5cb95705467
#
_entry.id   c4fd5bb1f338a3388368e5cb95705467
#
_cell.length_a   1.000
_cell.length_b   1.000
_cell.length_c   1.000
_cell.angle_alpha   90.00
_cell.angle_beta   90.00
_cell.angle_gamma   90.00
#
_symmetry.space_group_name_H-M   'P 1'
#
loop_
_entity.id
_entity.type
_entity.pdbx_description
1 polymer ?
#
loop_
_entity_poly.entity_id
_entity_poly.type
_entity_poly.pdbx_seq_one_letter_code
_entity_poly.pdbx_strand_id
1 'polypeptide(L)'
;LNIEIKDKKTCKEHKDKMSNFLSHTNLLEISEEVIFDYEKIYEENNNIMLEFENKKFDSFNEIQFKEPNEVQVEALAALKKSRNELNQDKGLVVMATGMGKTILSALDVKELNPKKILFVAHRDLIIKKSKETFEYFMPNKKYGFYMGKDKDEKKDFIFASIQTLGKKKQLERFKKDNFDYIIVDEFHHVGAKSYNGLVDYFKPKFFLGLTATPNRTDNIDIMKFCGDNLIYEKGLIDGVNLKILCNFDYIGINDKYVDYTKITWKGKKFDEIQLEKQLNKPKRATYVYENWLEHKQVRTLAFCASIDHCEYMKNFFINKGIRAVSVHSESKTNRTLAIKMLNENTIDIIF
;
A
#
# COMPACT_ATOMS: atom_id res chain seq x y z
N LEU A 1 -8.15 30.95 -0.53
CA LEU A 1 -8.98 30.40 -1.62
C LEU A 1 -10.00 31.45 -2.00
N ASN A 2 -9.76 32.20 -3.08
CA ASN A 2 -10.77 33.10 -3.65
C ASN A 2 -11.73 32.24 -4.49
N ILE A 3 -12.87 31.90 -3.92
CA ILE A 3 -13.98 31.27 -4.64
C ILE A 3 -14.90 32.39 -5.12
N GLU A 4 -14.89 32.69 -6.41
CA GLU A 4 -15.83 33.60 -7.03
C GLU A 4 -17.16 32.88 -7.29
N ILE A 5 -18.14 33.09 -6.40
CA ILE A 5 -19.47 32.49 -6.54
C ILE A 5 -20.34 33.47 -7.34
N LYS A 6 -20.67 33.12 -8.58
CA LYS A 6 -21.46 33.98 -9.51
C LYS A 6 -22.98 33.86 -9.35
N ASP A 7 -23.46 32.89 -8.58
CA ASP A 7 -24.91 32.72 -8.35
C ASP A 7 -25.36 33.22 -6.99
N LYS A 8 -26.32 34.17 -7.02
CA LYS A 8 -26.88 34.83 -5.81
C LYS A 8 -27.54 33.85 -4.84
N LYS A 9 -28.12 32.75 -5.32
CA LYS A 9 -28.79 31.75 -4.46
C LYS A 9 -27.77 30.92 -3.70
N THR A 10 -26.72 30.44 -4.37
CA THR A 10 -25.61 29.72 -3.77
C THR A 10 -24.83 30.61 -2.78
N CYS A 11 -24.70 31.91 -3.06
CA CYS A 11 -24.04 32.84 -2.18
C CYS A 11 -24.83 33.03 -0.88
N LYS A 12 -26.18 33.06 -0.94
CA LYS A 12 -27.06 33.16 0.23
C LYS A 12 -27.01 31.90 1.09
N GLU A 13 -27.07 30.72 0.47
CA GLU A 13 -26.97 29.44 1.18
C GLU A 13 -25.61 29.24 1.87
N HIS A 14 -24.52 29.74 1.29
CA HIS A 14 -23.20 29.71 1.92
C HIS A 14 -23.11 30.73 3.06
N LYS A 15 -23.68 31.91 2.91
CA LYS A 15 -23.75 32.91 4.00
C LYS A 15 -24.54 32.37 5.20
N ASP A 16 -25.68 31.73 4.97
CA ASP A 16 -26.51 31.16 6.03
C ASP A 16 -25.82 29.98 6.72
N LYS A 17 -25.13 29.14 6.00
CA LYS A 17 -24.29 28.04 6.56
C LYS A 17 -23.11 28.59 7.36
N MET A 18 -22.46 29.65 6.89
CA MET A 18 -21.34 30.28 7.56
C MET A 18 -21.79 31.04 8.82
N SER A 19 -22.95 31.69 8.78
CA SER A 19 -23.56 32.34 9.94
C SER A 19 -23.95 31.34 11.03
N ASN A 20 -24.50 30.16 10.63
CA ASN A 20 -24.78 29.07 11.56
C ASN A 20 -23.51 28.45 12.14
N PHE A 21 -22.47 28.32 11.33
CA PHE A 21 -21.16 27.82 11.78
C PHE A 21 -20.52 28.79 12.79
N LEU A 22 -20.57 30.09 12.52
CA LEU A 22 -20.04 31.14 13.41
C LEU A 22 -20.83 31.33 14.71
N SER A 23 -22.06 30.83 14.80
CA SER A 23 -22.88 30.86 16.02
C SER A 23 -22.60 29.72 17.01
N HIS A 24 -21.73 28.77 16.68
CA HIS A 24 -21.33 27.71 17.60
C HIS A 24 -20.40 28.23 18.72
N THR A 25 -20.76 27.98 19.96
CA THR A 25 -20.08 28.45 21.19
C THR A 25 -18.68 27.88 21.42
N ASN A 26 -18.19 27.02 20.53
CA ASN A 26 -16.86 26.38 20.61
C ASN A 26 -15.87 26.86 19.51
N LEU A 27 -16.15 27.97 18.86
CA LEU A 27 -15.18 28.60 17.95
C LEU A 27 -14.10 29.28 18.78
N LEU A 28 -12.89 28.77 18.71
CA LEU A 28 -11.71 29.52 19.14
C LEU A 28 -11.57 30.73 18.22
N GLU A 29 -11.48 31.93 18.82
CA GLU A 29 -11.15 33.14 18.09
C GLU A 29 -9.80 32.92 17.39
N ILE A 30 -9.76 32.96 16.05
CA ILE A 30 -8.55 32.82 15.30
C ILE A 30 -7.79 34.13 15.43
N SER A 31 -6.85 34.18 16.38
CA SER A 31 -5.96 35.32 16.53
C SER A 31 -4.95 35.39 15.40
N GLU A 32 -4.41 36.60 15.14
CA GLU A 32 -3.31 36.74 14.16
C GLU A 32 -2.11 35.86 14.49
N GLU A 33 -1.88 35.55 15.74
CA GLU A 33 -0.85 34.63 16.24
C GLU A 33 -1.09 33.20 15.78
N VAL A 34 -2.32 32.72 15.83
CA VAL A 34 -2.71 31.37 15.34
C VAL A 34 -2.57 31.28 13.82
N ILE A 35 -2.87 32.35 13.08
CA ILE A 35 -2.67 32.43 11.63
C ILE A 35 -1.18 32.41 11.33
N PHE A 36 -0.37 33.18 12.02
CA PHE A 36 1.08 33.24 11.84
C PHE A 36 1.75 31.89 12.15
N ASP A 37 1.36 31.23 13.25
CA ASP A 37 1.85 29.88 13.57
C ASP A 37 1.43 28.84 12.53
N TYR A 38 0.20 28.95 12.00
CA TYR A 38 -0.26 28.08 10.92
C TYR A 38 0.51 28.31 9.61
N GLU A 39 0.73 29.58 9.23
CA GLU A 39 1.51 29.93 8.03
C GLU A 39 2.94 29.47 8.16
N LYS A 40 3.56 29.64 9.32
CA LYS A 40 4.91 29.15 9.61
C LYS A 40 5.01 27.62 9.51
N ILE A 41 4.07 26.90 10.12
CA ILE A 41 3.99 25.43 10.03
C ILE A 41 3.71 24.99 8.59
N TYR A 42 2.89 25.73 7.85
CA TYR A 42 2.57 25.46 6.46
C TYR A 42 3.79 25.67 5.54
N GLU A 43 4.54 26.75 5.75
CA GLU A 43 5.77 27.06 5.00
C GLU A 43 6.90 26.07 5.35
N GLU A 44 7.08 25.73 6.62
CA GLU A 44 8.03 24.69 7.06
C GLU A 44 7.69 23.32 6.45
N ASN A 45 6.41 22.94 6.45
CA ASN A 45 5.96 21.69 5.82
C ASN A 45 6.13 21.71 4.28
N ASN A 46 5.84 22.85 3.62
CA ASN A 46 6.06 22.99 2.18
C ASN A 46 7.55 22.99 1.82
N ASN A 47 8.39 23.64 2.59
CA ASN A 47 9.84 23.64 2.39
C ASN A 47 10.41 22.23 2.62
N ILE A 48 9.94 21.52 3.64
CA ILE A 48 10.25 20.10 3.87
C ILE A 48 9.79 19.24 2.70
N MET A 49 8.60 19.49 2.14
CA MET A 49 8.08 18.76 0.97
C MET A 49 8.90 19.05 -0.29
N LEU A 50 9.27 20.30 -0.54
CA LEU A 50 10.13 20.71 -1.66
C LEU A 50 11.57 20.19 -1.52
N GLU A 51 12.14 20.23 -0.31
CA GLU A 51 13.42 19.58 -0.04
C GLU A 51 13.35 18.06 -0.20
N PHE A 52 12.20 17.45 0.15
CA PHE A 52 11.97 16.02 -0.01
C PHE A 52 11.78 15.64 -1.48
N GLU A 53 11.09 16.46 -2.26
CA GLU A 53 10.97 16.25 -3.71
C GLU A 53 12.33 16.42 -4.39
N ASN A 54 13.14 17.37 -3.96
CA ASN A 54 14.49 17.58 -4.46
C ASN A 54 15.50 16.54 -3.96
N LYS A 55 15.45 16.14 -2.68
CA LYS A 55 16.28 15.06 -2.10
C LYS A 55 15.83 13.66 -2.49
N LYS A 56 14.60 13.50 -2.99
CA LYS A 56 14.08 12.22 -3.50
C LYS A 56 14.93 11.68 -4.67
N PHE A 57 15.61 12.54 -5.40
CA PHE A 57 16.53 12.13 -6.45
C PHE A 57 17.89 11.64 -5.91
N ASP A 58 18.36 12.14 -4.75
CA ASP A 58 19.69 11.80 -4.25
C ASP A 58 19.71 10.65 -3.23
N SER A 59 18.68 10.51 -2.39
CA SER A 59 18.69 9.47 -1.35
C SER A 59 18.11 8.12 -1.80
N PHE A 60 17.38 8.07 -2.92
CA PHE A 60 16.95 6.81 -3.55
C PHE A 60 18.02 6.21 -4.47
N ASN A 61 19.08 6.97 -4.81
CA ASN A 61 20.20 6.47 -5.60
C ASN A 61 21.17 5.57 -4.84
N GLU A 62 20.97 5.36 -3.54
CA GLU A 62 21.69 4.36 -2.75
C GLU A 62 20.92 3.09 -2.46
N ILE A 63 19.86 2.77 -3.22
CA ILE A 63 19.48 1.37 -3.32
C ILE A 63 20.58 0.73 -4.21
N GLN A 64 21.70 0.40 -3.59
CA GLN A 64 22.60 -0.60 -4.14
C GLN A 64 21.77 -1.87 -4.28
N PHE A 65 21.18 -2.06 -5.46
CA PHE A 65 20.65 -3.36 -5.84
C PHE A 65 21.86 -4.29 -5.88
N LYS A 66 22.14 -4.90 -4.75
CA LYS A 66 23.11 -5.97 -4.62
C LYS A 66 22.76 -7.06 -5.62
N GLU A 67 23.69 -7.92 -5.92
CA GLU A 67 23.43 -9.13 -6.65
C GLU A 67 22.18 -9.87 -6.12
N PRO A 68 21.44 -10.61 -6.96
CA PRO A 68 20.26 -11.33 -6.52
C PRO A 68 20.61 -12.21 -5.31
N ASN A 69 19.75 -12.18 -4.30
CA ASN A 69 19.90 -13.07 -3.16
C ASN A 69 19.61 -14.52 -3.53
N GLU A 70 19.97 -15.46 -2.66
CA GLU A 70 19.82 -16.90 -2.87
C GLU A 70 18.41 -17.30 -3.31
N VAL A 71 17.39 -16.75 -2.65
CA VAL A 71 15.97 -17.02 -2.97
C VAL A 71 15.61 -16.52 -4.37
N GLN A 72 16.13 -15.38 -4.77
CA GLN A 72 15.89 -14.84 -6.11
C GLN A 72 16.60 -15.67 -7.18
N VAL A 73 17.81 -16.15 -6.90
CA VAL A 73 18.57 -17.06 -7.81
C VAL A 73 17.80 -18.36 -8.01
N GLU A 74 17.34 -19.00 -6.92
CA GLU A 74 16.54 -20.23 -7.00
C GLU A 74 15.23 -20.00 -7.79
N ALA A 75 14.52 -18.91 -7.49
CA ALA A 75 13.26 -18.58 -8.16
C ALA A 75 13.46 -18.29 -9.66
N LEU A 76 14.54 -17.59 -10.05
CA LEU A 76 14.89 -17.37 -11.46
C LEU A 76 15.17 -18.68 -12.19
N ALA A 77 15.91 -19.59 -11.57
CA ALA A 77 16.16 -20.92 -12.12
C ALA A 77 14.86 -21.71 -12.30
N ALA A 78 13.96 -21.68 -11.32
CA ALA A 78 12.65 -22.32 -11.40
C ALA A 78 11.76 -21.71 -12.49
N LEU A 79 11.73 -20.39 -12.65
CA LEU A 79 11.02 -19.70 -13.72
C LEU A 79 11.54 -20.13 -15.11
N LYS A 80 12.84 -20.17 -15.27
CA LYS A 80 13.49 -20.62 -16.52
C LYS A 80 13.14 -22.06 -16.85
N LYS A 81 13.23 -22.96 -15.87
CA LYS A 81 12.85 -24.37 -16.01
C LYS A 81 11.38 -24.51 -16.40
N SER A 82 10.47 -23.80 -15.71
CA SER A 82 9.05 -23.85 -15.98
C SER A 82 8.73 -23.48 -17.45
N ARG A 83 9.36 -22.45 -17.99
CA ARG A 83 9.15 -22.02 -19.38
C ARG A 83 9.81 -22.93 -20.40
N ASN A 84 11.09 -23.25 -20.19
CA ASN A 84 11.92 -23.86 -21.26
C ASN A 84 11.87 -25.38 -21.28
N GLU A 85 11.72 -26.02 -20.12
CA GLU A 85 11.70 -27.48 -20.01
C GLU A 85 10.28 -28.02 -19.89
N LEU A 86 9.41 -27.32 -19.09
CA LEU A 86 8.05 -27.78 -18.85
C LEU A 86 7.03 -27.15 -19.81
N ASN A 87 7.47 -26.24 -20.70
CA ASN A 87 6.64 -25.53 -21.69
C ASN A 87 5.37 -24.88 -21.10
N GLN A 88 5.49 -24.34 -19.88
CA GLN A 88 4.38 -23.67 -19.23
C GLN A 88 4.27 -22.22 -19.72
N ASP A 89 3.05 -21.78 -19.99
CA ASP A 89 2.75 -20.42 -20.43
C ASP A 89 2.32 -19.49 -19.27
N LYS A 90 2.17 -20.04 -18.07
CA LYS A 90 1.78 -19.30 -16.86
C LYS A 90 2.22 -20.02 -15.59
N GLY A 91 2.32 -19.27 -14.50
CA GLY A 91 2.59 -19.84 -13.19
C GLY A 91 2.57 -18.83 -12.06
N LEU A 92 2.68 -19.37 -10.85
CA LEU A 92 2.64 -18.64 -9.60
C LEU A 92 3.99 -18.72 -8.89
N VAL A 93 4.48 -17.58 -8.41
CA VAL A 93 5.59 -17.51 -7.46
C VAL A 93 5.08 -16.96 -6.13
N VAL A 94 5.31 -17.72 -5.08
CA VAL A 94 4.96 -17.37 -3.70
C VAL A 94 6.24 -17.03 -2.96
N MET A 95 6.37 -15.76 -2.54
CA MET A 95 7.50 -15.30 -1.73
C MET A 95 7.00 -14.34 -0.65
N ALA A 96 7.46 -14.49 0.57
CA ALA A 96 7.09 -13.59 1.67
C ALA A 96 7.39 -12.12 1.33
N THR A 97 6.65 -11.20 1.97
CA THR A 97 6.90 -9.76 1.84
C THR A 97 8.32 -9.44 2.32
N GLY A 98 9.03 -8.58 1.59
CA GLY A 98 10.42 -8.23 1.91
C GLY A 98 11.48 -9.09 1.22
N MET A 99 11.14 -10.23 0.62
CA MET A 99 12.09 -11.10 -0.08
C MET A 99 12.42 -10.64 -1.52
N GLY A 100 11.81 -9.55 -1.98
CA GLY A 100 12.19 -8.91 -3.24
C GLY A 100 11.47 -9.44 -4.49
N LYS A 101 10.17 -9.77 -4.40
CA LYS A 101 9.34 -10.19 -5.55
C LYS A 101 9.44 -9.27 -6.77
N THR A 102 9.41 -7.96 -6.55
CA THR A 102 9.51 -6.97 -7.64
C THR A 102 10.87 -7.03 -8.32
N ILE A 103 11.96 -7.20 -7.54
CA ILE A 103 13.32 -7.35 -8.06
C ILE A 103 13.42 -8.64 -8.87
N LEU A 104 12.90 -9.76 -8.33
CA LEU A 104 12.83 -11.03 -9.04
C LEU A 104 12.19 -10.88 -10.42
N SER A 105 11.01 -10.25 -10.47
CA SER A 105 10.29 -10.04 -11.73
C SER A 105 11.05 -9.15 -12.72
N ALA A 106 11.76 -8.13 -12.24
CA ALA A 106 12.58 -7.27 -13.08
C ALA A 106 13.80 -8.02 -13.65
N LEU A 107 14.46 -8.86 -12.84
CA LEU A 107 15.57 -9.69 -13.27
C LEU A 107 15.14 -10.75 -14.29
N ASP A 108 13.99 -11.40 -14.06
CA ASP A 108 13.43 -12.38 -14.99
C ASP A 108 13.08 -11.76 -16.34
N VAL A 109 12.45 -10.55 -16.31
CA VAL A 109 12.19 -9.78 -17.54
C VAL A 109 13.48 -9.35 -18.24
N LYS A 110 14.51 -8.99 -17.49
CA LYS A 110 15.82 -8.62 -18.06
C LYS A 110 16.45 -9.81 -18.79
N GLU A 111 16.42 -11.02 -18.21
CA GLU A 111 16.95 -12.23 -18.81
C GLU A 111 16.13 -12.65 -20.04
N LEU A 112 14.80 -12.66 -19.93
CA LEU A 112 13.90 -13.07 -21.01
C LEU A 112 13.85 -12.05 -22.17
N ASN A 113 14.11 -10.77 -21.86
CA ASN A 113 14.12 -9.63 -22.79
C ASN A 113 12.89 -9.55 -23.71
N PRO A 114 11.67 -9.59 -23.20
CA PRO A 114 10.45 -9.47 -23.98
C PRO A 114 10.35 -8.10 -24.66
N LYS A 115 9.63 -8.03 -25.78
CA LYS A 115 9.39 -6.74 -26.46
C LYS A 115 8.44 -5.87 -25.70
N LYS A 116 7.35 -6.44 -25.16
CA LYS A 116 6.31 -5.71 -24.43
C LYS A 116 5.92 -6.43 -23.17
N ILE A 117 5.85 -5.69 -22.07
CA ILE A 117 5.37 -6.20 -20.78
C ILE A 117 4.19 -5.39 -20.26
N LEU A 118 3.40 -6.06 -19.43
CA LEU A 118 2.38 -5.44 -18.60
C LEU A 118 2.60 -5.85 -17.14
N PHE A 119 2.89 -4.89 -16.29
CA PHE A 119 2.95 -5.07 -14.83
C PHE A 119 1.67 -4.53 -14.21
N VAL A 120 0.97 -5.34 -13.42
CA VAL A 120 -0.31 -4.97 -12.82
C VAL A 120 -0.25 -5.09 -11.30
N ALA A 121 -0.69 -4.05 -10.60
CA ALA A 121 -0.89 -4.07 -9.16
C ALA A 121 -2.13 -3.25 -8.77
N HIS A 122 -2.50 -3.30 -7.49
CA HIS A 122 -3.70 -2.60 -7.04
C HIS A 122 -3.42 -1.24 -6.38
N ARG A 123 -2.18 -0.94 -5.97
CA ARG A 123 -1.80 0.32 -5.31
C ARG A 123 -0.84 1.12 -6.15
N ASP A 124 -1.15 2.40 -6.36
CA ASP A 124 -0.34 3.33 -7.16
C ASP A 124 1.11 3.42 -6.68
N LEU A 125 1.33 3.36 -5.36
CA LEU A 125 2.69 3.38 -4.80
C LEU A 125 3.51 2.15 -5.22
N ILE A 126 2.89 0.96 -5.23
CA ILE A 126 3.55 -0.28 -5.68
C ILE A 126 3.89 -0.14 -7.17
N ILE A 127 2.94 0.33 -7.98
CA ILE A 127 3.11 0.52 -9.42
C ILE A 127 4.29 1.45 -9.73
N LYS A 128 4.36 2.60 -9.05
CA LYS A 128 5.46 3.57 -9.21
C LYS A 128 6.81 2.99 -8.84
N LYS A 129 6.91 2.37 -7.66
CA LYS A 129 8.16 1.73 -7.19
C LYS A 129 8.58 0.57 -8.07
N SER A 130 7.63 -0.22 -8.57
CA SER A 130 7.95 -1.30 -9.50
C SER A 130 8.52 -0.77 -10.80
N LYS A 131 7.93 0.30 -11.37
CA LYS A 131 8.47 0.96 -12.55
C LYS A 131 9.91 1.45 -12.30
N GLU A 132 10.18 2.13 -11.20
CA GLU A 132 11.54 2.59 -10.82
C GLU A 132 12.52 1.40 -10.75
N THR A 133 12.12 0.27 -10.18
CA THR A 133 12.94 -0.94 -10.13
C THR A 133 13.26 -1.46 -11.53
N PHE A 134 12.26 -1.51 -12.41
CA PHE A 134 12.47 -1.97 -13.79
C PHE A 134 13.34 -0.99 -14.59
N GLU A 135 13.18 0.31 -14.41
CA GLU A 135 14.01 1.36 -15.03
C GLU A 135 15.48 1.21 -14.62
N TYR A 136 15.73 0.90 -13.35
CA TYR A 136 17.09 0.65 -12.88
C TYR A 136 17.77 -0.53 -13.61
N PHE A 137 17.05 -1.67 -13.74
CA PHE A 137 17.63 -2.85 -14.38
C PHE A 137 17.66 -2.76 -15.91
N MET A 138 16.81 -1.97 -16.53
CA MET A 138 16.62 -1.89 -17.98
C MET A 138 16.39 -0.44 -18.45
N PRO A 139 17.35 0.49 -18.27
CA PRO A 139 17.16 1.92 -18.51
C PRO A 139 16.81 2.28 -19.96
N ASN A 140 17.11 1.42 -20.91
CA ASN A 140 16.90 1.67 -22.34
C ASN A 140 15.50 1.29 -22.86
N LYS A 141 14.58 0.83 -22.00
CA LYS A 141 13.20 0.51 -22.39
C LYS A 141 12.29 1.73 -22.31
N LYS A 142 11.15 1.70 -23.02
CA LYS A 142 10.15 2.78 -22.98
C LYS A 142 9.05 2.45 -22.00
N TYR A 143 9.02 3.18 -20.89
CA TYR A 143 8.10 2.98 -19.78
C TYR A 143 6.89 3.88 -19.85
N GLY A 144 5.74 3.40 -19.39
CA GLY A 144 4.52 4.16 -19.28
C GLY A 144 3.61 3.69 -18.14
N PHE A 145 2.73 4.59 -17.71
CA PHE A 145 1.69 4.28 -16.73
C PHE A 145 0.32 4.09 -17.39
N TYR A 146 -0.45 3.14 -16.83
CA TYR A 146 -1.86 2.97 -17.18
C TYR A 146 -2.71 2.97 -15.89
N MET A 147 -2.80 4.15 -15.25
CA MET A 147 -3.51 4.33 -13.99
C MET A 147 -4.07 5.76 -13.90
N GLY A 148 -5.16 5.96 -13.17
CA GLY A 148 -5.78 7.26 -12.99
C GLY A 148 -6.05 7.98 -14.33
N LYS A 149 -5.40 9.12 -14.55
CA LYS A 149 -5.48 9.90 -15.79
C LYS A 149 -4.48 9.44 -16.85
N ASP A 150 -3.39 8.79 -16.44
CA ASP A 150 -2.33 8.34 -17.35
C ASP A 150 -2.79 7.10 -18.14
N LYS A 151 -2.62 7.14 -19.46
CA LYS A 151 -3.07 6.12 -20.41
C LYS A 151 -2.03 5.89 -21.52
N ASP A 152 -0.83 5.49 -21.12
CA ASP A 152 0.30 5.23 -22.02
C ASP A 152 0.14 3.88 -22.75
N GLU A 153 -0.59 3.86 -23.85
CA GLU A 153 -0.85 2.62 -24.62
C GLU A 153 0.29 2.24 -25.57
N LYS A 154 1.13 3.20 -25.95
CA LYS A 154 2.16 3.03 -26.98
C LYS A 154 3.54 2.68 -26.43
N LYS A 155 3.67 2.56 -25.11
CA LYS A 155 4.94 2.21 -24.48
C LYS A 155 5.15 0.70 -24.49
N ASP A 156 6.42 0.31 -24.41
CA ASP A 156 6.78 -1.11 -24.46
C ASP A 156 6.54 -1.78 -23.09
N PHE A 157 6.87 -1.07 -22.01
CA PHE A 157 6.72 -1.53 -20.64
C PHE A 157 5.65 -0.70 -19.92
N ILE A 158 4.48 -1.28 -19.70
CA ILE A 158 3.31 -0.61 -19.13
C ILE A 158 3.09 -1.09 -17.68
N PHE A 159 2.97 -0.12 -16.79
CA PHE A 159 2.69 -0.32 -15.37
C PHE A 159 1.27 0.17 -15.07
N ALA A 160 0.38 -0.76 -14.75
CA ALA A 160 -1.05 -0.51 -14.71
C ALA A 160 -1.68 -0.76 -13.34
N SER A 161 -2.69 0.07 -12.99
CA SER A 161 -3.56 -0.26 -11.87
C SER A 161 -4.72 -1.15 -12.34
N ILE A 162 -5.01 -2.20 -11.58
CA ILE A 162 -6.12 -3.11 -11.88
C ILE A 162 -7.47 -2.38 -11.87
N GLN A 163 -7.65 -1.37 -11.01
CA GLN A 163 -8.86 -0.56 -10.93
C GLN A 163 -9.12 0.21 -12.23
N THR A 164 -8.05 0.57 -12.93
CA THR A 164 -8.15 1.25 -14.22
C THR A 164 -8.26 0.25 -15.37
N LEU A 165 -7.27 -0.63 -15.50
CA LEU A 165 -7.14 -1.56 -16.63
C LEU A 165 -8.20 -2.66 -16.61
N GLY A 166 -8.61 -3.16 -15.43
CA GLY A 166 -9.56 -4.27 -15.29
C GLY A 166 -10.99 -3.99 -15.76
N LYS A 167 -11.27 -2.77 -16.23
CA LYS A 167 -12.56 -2.41 -16.86
C LYS A 167 -12.57 -2.90 -18.31
N LYS A 168 -13.62 -3.60 -18.74
CA LYS A 168 -13.76 -4.17 -20.08
C LYS A 168 -13.38 -3.18 -21.21
N LYS A 169 -13.91 -1.95 -21.18
CA LYS A 169 -13.59 -0.88 -22.15
C LYS A 169 -12.08 -0.50 -22.18
N GLN A 170 -11.35 -0.71 -21.10
CA GLN A 170 -9.92 -0.41 -21.04
C GLN A 170 -9.09 -1.59 -21.53
N LEU A 171 -9.48 -2.82 -21.25
CA LEU A 171 -8.86 -4.02 -21.80
C LEU A 171 -8.95 -4.03 -23.32
N GLU A 172 -10.12 -3.72 -23.88
CA GLU A 172 -10.42 -3.72 -25.34
C GLU A 172 -9.60 -2.67 -26.13
N ARG A 173 -8.92 -1.75 -25.46
CA ARG A 173 -7.98 -0.80 -26.11
C ARG A 173 -6.67 -1.48 -26.52
N PHE A 174 -6.39 -2.65 -25.99
CA PHE A 174 -5.22 -3.44 -26.32
C PHE A 174 -5.63 -4.69 -27.10
N LYS A 175 -4.77 -5.14 -28.01
CA LYS A 175 -4.94 -6.47 -28.63
C LYS A 175 -4.72 -7.54 -27.59
N LYS A 176 -5.36 -8.70 -27.74
CA LYS A 176 -5.23 -9.83 -26.80
C LYS A 176 -3.80 -10.34 -26.65
N ASP A 177 -3.02 -10.25 -27.70
CA ASP A 177 -1.62 -10.66 -27.82
C ASP A 177 -0.63 -9.49 -27.73
N ASN A 178 -1.08 -8.32 -27.21
CA ASN A 178 -0.27 -7.11 -27.20
C ASN A 178 0.99 -7.23 -26.32
N PHE A 179 0.95 -8.06 -25.28
CA PHE A 179 2.04 -8.21 -24.33
C PHE A 179 2.66 -9.61 -24.44
N ASP A 180 3.99 -9.67 -24.52
CA ASP A 180 4.71 -10.94 -24.47
C ASP A 180 4.70 -11.51 -23.05
N TYR A 181 4.79 -10.64 -22.03
CA TYR A 181 4.86 -11.04 -20.64
C TYR A 181 3.93 -10.16 -19.78
N ILE A 182 3.10 -10.81 -18.98
CA ILE A 182 2.22 -10.15 -18.00
C ILE A 182 2.61 -10.60 -16.61
N ILE A 183 2.81 -9.63 -15.72
CA ILE A 183 3.13 -9.84 -14.32
C ILE A 183 2.00 -9.22 -13.49
N VAL A 184 1.43 -9.99 -12.58
CA VAL A 184 0.41 -9.52 -11.64
C VAL A 184 0.92 -9.67 -10.22
N ASP A 185 1.18 -8.54 -9.58
CA ASP A 185 1.58 -8.50 -8.18
C ASP A 185 0.37 -8.54 -7.26
N GLU A 186 0.57 -9.04 -6.03
CA GLU A 186 -0.49 -9.34 -5.05
C GLU A 186 -1.59 -10.23 -5.65
N PHE A 187 -1.17 -11.29 -6.34
CA PHE A 187 -2.04 -12.18 -7.10
C PHE A 187 -3.13 -12.86 -6.26
N HIS A 188 -3.00 -12.87 -4.94
CA HIS A 188 -4.05 -13.33 -4.03
C HIS A 188 -5.37 -12.52 -4.15
N HIS A 189 -5.37 -11.36 -4.81
CA HIS A 189 -6.58 -10.62 -5.15
C HIS A 189 -7.31 -11.15 -6.39
N VAL A 190 -6.73 -12.12 -7.13
CA VAL A 190 -7.42 -12.79 -8.26
C VAL A 190 -8.70 -13.47 -7.77
N GLY A 191 -9.71 -13.55 -8.63
CA GLY A 191 -11.07 -13.94 -8.22
C GLY A 191 -12.03 -12.76 -8.10
N ALA A 192 -11.54 -11.53 -7.89
CA ALA A 192 -12.34 -10.35 -8.15
C ALA A 192 -12.59 -10.17 -9.66
N LYS A 193 -13.76 -9.66 -10.02
CA LYS A 193 -14.20 -9.54 -11.44
C LYS A 193 -13.17 -8.82 -12.34
N SER A 194 -12.47 -7.82 -11.82
CA SER A 194 -11.46 -7.06 -12.58
C SER A 194 -10.22 -7.88 -12.93
N TYR A 195 -9.77 -8.75 -12.03
CA TYR A 195 -8.63 -9.64 -12.28
C TYR A 195 -8.98 -10.78 -13.23
N ASN A 196 -10.16 -11.39 -13.05
CA ASN A 196 -10.63 -12.46 -13.94
C ASN A 196 -10.75 -11.94 -15.37
N GLY A 197 -11.34 -10.75 -15.56
CA GLY A 197 -11.42 -10.11 -16.87
C GLY A 197 -10.05 -9.88 -17.54
N LEU A 198 -9.02 -9.55 -16.77
CA LEU A 198 -7.66 -9.37 -17.28
C LEU A 198 -7.03 -10.69 -17.71
N VAL A 199 -7.10 -11.71 -16.84
CA VAL A 199 -6.53 -13.05 -17.10
C VAL A 199 -7.20 -13.73 -18.31
N ASP A 200 -8.52 -13.57 -18.44
CA ASP A 200 -9.26 -14.16 -19.55
C ASP A 200 -9.05 -13.42 -20.87
N TYR A 201 -8.81 -12.11 -20.82
CA TYR A 201 -8.69 -11.28 -22.01
C TYR A 201 -7.37 -11.44 -22.72
N PHE A 202 -6.25 -11.30 -22.00
CA PHE A 202 -4.92 -11.31 -22.59
C PHE A 202 -4.40 -12.73 -22.86
N LYS A 203 -3.60 -12.85 -23.91
CA LYS A 203 -2.92 -14.09 -24.33
C LYS A 203 -1.42 -13.82 -24.46
N PRO A 204 -0.70 -13.62 -23.35
CA PRO A 204 0.74 -13.40 -23.38
C PRO A 204 1.47 -14.73 -23.68
N LYS A 205 2.77 -14.62 -24.02
CA LYS A 205 3.64 -15.80 -24.11
C LYS A 205 3.93 -16.39 -22.72
N PHE A 206 3.95 -15.53 -21.69
CA PHE A 206 4.07 -15.97 -20.30
C PHE A 206 3.30 -15.05 -19.36
N PHE A 207 2.60 -15.66 -18.42
CA PHE A 207 1.84 -14.97 -17.36
C PHE A 207 2.39 -15.38 -16.01
N LEU A 208 2.80 -14.37 -15.19
CA LEU A 208 3.35 -14.57 -13.85
C LEU A 208 2.47 -13.94 -12.79
N GLY A 209 1.94 -14.77 -11.88
CA GLY A 209 1.36 -14.32 -10.63
C GLY A 209 2.43 -14.23 -9.54
N LEU A 210 2.46 -13.13 -8.78
CA LEU A 210 3.33 -12.95 -7.62
C LEU A 210 2.45 -12.74 -6.39
N THR A 211 2.71 -13.46 -5.30
CA THR A 211 2.02 -13.24 -4.03
C THR A 211 2.90 -13.59 -2.84
N ALA A 212 2.58 -13.02 -1.67
CA ALA A 212 3.17 -13.45 -0.40
C ALA A 212 2.30 -14.49 0.33
N THR A 213 1.01 -14.55 0.03
CA THR A 213 0.01 -15.37 0.71
C THR A 213 -0.83 -16.12 -0.31
N PRO A 214 -0.54 -17.40 -0.57
CA PRO A 214 -1.30 -18.20 -1.53
C PRO A 214 -2.69 -18.55 -1.01
N ASN A 215 -2.84 -18.70 0.30
CA ASN A 215 -4.09 -19.11 0.94
C ASN A 215 -5.04 -17.93 1.12
N ARG A 216 -6.28 -18.11 0.67
CA ARG A 216 -7.36 -17.13 0.79
C ARG A 216 -8.42 -17.60 1.78
N THR A 217 -9.02 -16.64 2.49
CA THR A 217 -10.12 -16.91 3.43
C THR A 217 -11.47 -17.17 2.75
N ASP A 218 -11.60 -16.89 1.46
CA ASP A 218 -12.83 -17.08 0.67
C ASP A 218 -12.83 -18.36 -0.17
N ASN A 219 -11.89 -19.29 0.07
CA ASN A 219 -11.75 -20.57 -0.62
C ASN A 219 -11.59 -20.50 -2.15
N ILE A 220 -11.22 -19.33 -2.69
CA ILE A 220 -10.87 -19.22 -4.11
C ILE A 220 -9.48 -19.79 -4.32
N ASP A 221 -9.40 -20.82 -5.14
CA ASP A 221 -8.15 -21.45 -5.54
C ASP A 221 -7.45 -20.60 -6.62
N ILE A 222 -6.44 -19.84 -6.20
CA ILE A 222 -5.68 -18.98 -7.09
C ILE A 222 -4.80 -19.76 -8.06
N MET A 223 -4.48 -21.02 -7.75
CA MET A 223 -3.64 -21.88 -8.58
C MET A 223 -4.27 -22.13 -9.95
N LYS A 224 -5.60 -22.29 -10.01
CA LYS A 224 -6.34 -22.51 -11.28
C LYS A 224 -6.12 -21.39 -12.29
N PHE A 225 -5.96 -20.16 -11.84
CA PHE A 225 -5.69 -19.02 -12.74
C PHE A 225 -4.26 -19.06 -13.30
N CYS A 226 -3.35 -19.76 -12.63
CA CYS A 226 -1.97 -19.97 -13.06
C CYS A 226 -1.74 -21.37 -13.67
N GLY A 227 -2.82 -22.09 -14.05
CA GLY A 227 -2.74 -23.40 -14.65
C GLY A 227 -2.20 -24.50 -13.72
N ASP A 228 -2.50 -24.37 -12.42
CA ASP A 228 -2.02 -25.23 -11.34
C ASP A 228 -0.48 -25.34 -11.28
N ASN A 229 0.23 -24.36 -11.84
CA ASN A 229 1.67 -24.30 -11.90
C ASN A 229 2.26 -23.43 -10.79
N LEU A 230 2.61 -24.03 -9.65
CA LEU A 230 3.40 -23.39 -8.59
C LEU A 230 4.89 -23.53 -8.97
N ILE A 231 5.48 -22.42 -9.41
CA ILE A 231 6.87 -22.41 -9.88
C ILE A 231 7.85 -22.40 -8.71
N TYR A 232 7.56 -21.59 -7.70
CA TYR A 232 8.45 -21.42 -6.55
C TYR A 232 7.67 -20.95 -5.32
N GLU A 233 8.09 -21.46 -4.14
CA GLU A 233 7.50 -21.05 -2.88
C GLU A 233 8.58 -20.93 -1.80
N LYS A 234 8.60 -19.75 -1.12
CA LYS A 234 9.35 -19.50 0.12
C LYS A 234 8.55 -18.59 1.03
N GLY A 235 8.23 -19.10 2.21
CA GLY A 235 7.42 -18.41 3.21
C GLY A 235 8.23 -17.46 4.11
N LEU A 236 7.54 -16.90 5.09
CA LEU A 236 8.13 -16.00 6.08
C LEU A 236 9.25 -16.69 6.88
N ILE A 237 9.00 -17.92 7.33
CA ILE A 237 9.96 -18.69 8.13
C ILE A 237 11.22 -19.02 7.33
N ASP A 238 11.07 -19.36 6.04
CA ASP A 238 12.23 -19.56 5.16
C ASP A 238 13.08 -18.29 5.07
N GLY A 239 12.44 -17.14 4.87
CA GLY A 239 13.13 -15.86 4.79
C GLY A 239 13.87 -15.46 6.07
N VAL A 240 13.33 -15.80 7.23
CA VAL A 240 13.99 -15.60 8.53
C VAL A 240 15.17 -16.57 8.69
N ASN A 241 14.97 -17.86 8.38
CA ASN A 241 16.03 -18.87 8.48
C ASN A 241 17.22 -18.57 7.55
N LEU A 242 16.95 -18.05 6.36
CA LEU A 242 17.96 -17.59 5.40
C LEU A 242 18.54 -16.22 5.72
N LYS A 243 18.14 -15.59 6.83
CA LYS A 243 18.60 -14.25 7.25
C LYS A 243 18.33 -13.14 6.23
N ILE A 244 17.39 -13.34 5.32
CA ILE A 244 16.89 -12.33 4.37
C ILE A 244 15.89 -11.42 5.05
N LEU A 245 15.09 -11.99 5.96
CA LEU A 245 14.16 -11.28 6.82
C LEU A 245 14.67 -11.27 8.27
N CYS A 246 14.34 -10.22 9.02
CA CYS A 246 14.69 -10.15 10.44
C CYS A 246 13.85 -11.12 11.27
N ASN A 247 14.41 -11.57 12.39
CA ASN A 247 13.66 -12.29 13.41
C ASN A 247 12.59 -11.39 14.01
N PHE A 248 11.55 -12.00 14.55
CA PHE A 248 10.48 -11.30 15.25
C PHE A 248 9.97 -12.13 16.44
N ASP A 249 9.47 -11.42 17.44
CA ASP A 249 8.75 -12.02 18.56
C ASP A 249 7.25 -11.78 18.36
N TYR A 250 6.47 -12.86 18.39
CA TYR A 250 5.02 -12.78 18.29
C TYR A 250 4.39 -12.86 19.67
N ILE A 251 3.71 -11.79 20.09
CA ILE A 251 3.07 -11.70 21.41
C ILE A 251 1.56 -11.61 21.21
N GLY A 252 0.87 -12.68 21.61
CA GLY A 252 -0.59 -12.74 21.60
C GLY A 252 -1.16 -12.16 22.90
N ILE A 253 -1.95 -11.09 22.82
CA ILE A 253 -2.58 -10.45 23.96
C ILE A 253 -4.08 -10.67 23.87
N ASN A 254 -4.67 -11.27 24.94
CA ASN A 254 -6.11 -11.46 25.02
C ASN A 254 -6.80 -10.16 25.47
N ASP A 255 -7.71 -9.64 24.65
CA ASP A 255 -8.48 -8.43 24.96
C ASP A 255 -9.67 -8.76 25.88
N LYS A 256 -9.44 -8.69 27.19
CA LYS A 256 -10.45 -8.95 28.23
C LYS A 256 -11.45 -7.79 28.45
N TYR A 257 -11.29 -6.68 27.75
CA TYR A 257 -12.14 -5.50 27.92
C TYR A 257 -13.18 -5.35 26.81
N VAL A 258 -13.10 -6.17 25.76
CA VAL A 258 -14.06 -6.19 24.65
C VAL A 258 -14.85 -7.49 24.68
N ASP A 259 -16.16 -7.36 24.79
CA ASP A 259 -17.07 -8.48 24.63
C ASP A 259 -17.57 -8.53 23.18
N TYR A 260 -16.88 -9.30 22.35
CA TYR A 260 -17.18 -9.44 20.94
C TYR A 260 -18.54 -10.11 20.68
N THR A 261 -19.11 -10.84 21.66
CA THR A 261 -20.43 -11.47 21.53
C THR A 261 -21.56 -10.45 21.49
N LYS A 262 -21.32 -9.23 22.01
CA LYS A 262 -22.26 -8.11 22.00
C LYS A 262 -22.17 -7.22 20.78
N ILE A 263 -21.31 -7.55 19.82
CA ILE A 263 -21.10 -6.77 18.59
C ILE A 263 -21.75 -7.50 17.42
N THR A 264 -22.66 -6.84 16.74
CA THR A 264 -23.38 -7.44 15.60
C THR A 264 -22.40 -7.79 14.48
N TRP A 265 -22.45 -9.04 14.02
CA TRP A 265 -21.70 -9.50 12.85
C TRP A 265 -22.50 -9.23 11.56
N LYS A 266 -21.97 -8.42 10.64
CA LYS A 266 -22.59 -8.05 9.35
C LYS A 266 -22.05 -8.89 8.18
N GLY A 267 -22.05 -10.19 8.33
CA GLY A 267 -21.67 -11.17 7.29
C GLY A 267 -20.17 -11.31 7.03
N LYS A 268 -19.42 -10.23 6.91
CA LYS A 268 -17.95 -10.25 6.70
C LYS A 268 -17.16 -9.44 7.72
N LYS A 269 -17.80 -8.58 8.49
CA LYS A 269 -17.18 -7.71 9.50
C LYS A 269 -18.15 -7.43 10.64
N PHE A 270 -17.61 -7.02 11.77
CA PHE A 270 -18.40 -6.47 12.86
C PHE A 270 -19.04 -5.12 12.47
N ASP A 271 -20.13 -4.77 13.14
CA ASP A 271 -20.68 -3.43 13.07
C ASP A 271 -19.63 -2.42 13.54
N GLU A 272 -19.24 -1.49 12.68
CA GLU A 272 -18.12 -0.57 12.94
C GLU A 272 -18.40 0.34 14.13
N ILE A 273 -19.62 0.87 14.25
CA ILE A 273 -19.99 1.78 15.34
C ILE A 273 -20.01 1.05 16.69
N GLN A 274 -20.54 -0.17 16.74
CA GLN A 274 -20.58 -0.97 17.96
C GLN A 274 -19.16 -1.39 18.37
N LEU A 275 -18.32 -1.81 17.42
CA LEU A 275 -16.93 -2.18 17.65
C LEU A 275 -16.16 -0.99 18.22
N GLU A 276 -16.28 0.17 17.63
CA GLU A 276 -15.60 1.40 18.02
C GLU A 276 -15.95 1.82 19.47
N LYS A 277 -17.23 1.76 19.84
CA LYS A 277 -17.67 2.02 21.22
C LYS A 277 -17.05 1.07 22.24
N GLN A 278 -16.70 -0.17 21.83
CA GLN A 278 -16.02 -1.11 22.72
C GLN A 278 -14.50 -0.87 22.74
N LEU A 279 -13.91 -0.46 21.62
CA LEU A 279 -12.48 -0.21 21.51
C LEU A 279 -12.05 1.09 22.19
N ASN A 280 -12.87 2.15 22.12
CA ASN A 280 -12.57 3.49 22.67
C ASN A 280 -12.91 3.62 24.18
N LYS A 281 -12.56 2.60 24.96
CA LYS A 281 -12.74 2.60 26.40
C LYS A 281 -11.44 2.93 27.14
N PRO A 282 -11.45 3.81 28.16
CA PRO A 282 -10.23 4.18 28.90
C PRO A 282 -9.49 2.98 29.51
N LYS A 283 -10.23 2.02 30.10
CA LYS A 283 -9.63 0.81 30.69
C LYS A 283 -8.89 -0.05 29.64
N ARG A 284 -9.47 -0.16 28.44
CA ARG A 284 -8.84 -0.89 27.34
C ARG A 284 -7.60 -0.14 26.81
N ALA A 285 -7.72 1.16 26.62
CA ALA A 285 -6.59 1.98 26.17
C ALA A 285 -5.42 1.91 27.16
N THR A 286 -5.71 1.94 28.47
CA THR A 286 -4.70 1.74 29.52
C THR A 286 -4.04 0.37 29.39
N TYR A 287 -4.84 -0.68 29.21
CA TYR A 287 -4.32 -2.05 29.06
C TYR A 287 -3.44 -2.19 27.81
N VAL A 288 -3.84 -1.61 26.66
CA VAL A 288 -3.01 -1.59 25.45
C VAL A 288 -1.72 -0.83 25.69
N TYR A 289 -1.78 0.32 26.38
CA TYR A 289 -0.61 1.13 26.70
C TYR A 289 0.39 0.40 27.63
N GLU A 290 -0.09 -0.28 28.68
CA GLU A 290 0.73 -1.06 29.61
C GLU A 290 1.45 -2.20 28.89
N ASN A 291 0.74 -2.98 28.07
CA ASN A 291 1.35 -4.02 27.24
C ASN A 291 2.33 -3.46 26.21
N TRP A 292 2.01 -2.31 25.60
CA TRP A 292 2.94 -1.65 24.71
C TRP A 292 4.22 -1.22 25.43
N LEU A 293 4.13 -0.67 26.63
CA LEU A 293 5.32 -0.28 27.42
C LEU A 293 6.23 -1.46 27.70
N GLU A 294 5.67 -2.63 27.98
CA GLU A 294 6.41 -3.87 28.28
C GLU A 294 7.18 -4.37 27.04
N HIS A 295 6.57 -4.27 25.86
CA HIS A 295 7.08 -4.91 24.64
C HIS A 295 7.62 -3.93 23.60
N LYS A 296 7.46 -2.61 23.81
CA LYS A 296 7.85 -1.60 22.82
C LYS A 296 9.32 -1.68 22.44
N GLN A 297 9.59 -1.45 21.17
CA GLN A 297 10.91 -1.20 20.62
C GLN A 297 11.10 0.31 20.37
N VAL A 298 12.19 0.68 19.68
CA VAL A 298 12.51 2.08 19.36
C VAL A 298 11.42 2.74 18.50
N ARG A 299 10.76 1.97 17.64
CA ARG A 299 9.75 2.46 16.67
C ARG A 299 8.52 1.57 16.71
N THR A 300 7.35 2.18 16.70
CA THR A 300 6.09 1.44 16.71
C THR A 300 5.19 1.88 15.55
N LEU A 301 4.57 0.89 14.88
CA LEU A 301 3.43 1.09 14.00
C LEU A 301 2.22 0.42 14.64
N ALA A 302 1.16 1.19 14.85
CA ALA A 302 -0.11 0.69 15.39
C ALA A 302 -1.20 0.69 14.32
N PHE A 303 -2.00 -0.36 14.26
CA PHE A 303 -3.12 -0.47 13.32
C PHE A 303 -4.44 -0.40 14.09
N CYS A 304 -5.28 0.53 13.70
CA CYS A 304 -6.57 0.79 14.34
C CYS A 304 -7.74 0.32 13.46
N ALA A 305 -8.88 0.05 14.10
CA ALA A 305 -10.07 -0.47 13.42
C ALA A 305 -10.83 0.62 12.64
N SER A 306 -10.73 1.90 13.05
CA SER A 306 -11.38 3.04 12.42
C SER A 306 -10.53 4.31 12.60
N ILE A 307 -10.89 5.38 11.89
CA ILE A 307 -10.28 6.70 12.05
C ILE A 307 -10.47 7.20 13.49
N ASP A 308 -11.68 7.12 14.04
CA ASP A 308 -11.98 7.57 15.39
C ASP A 308 -11.20 6.76 16.45
N HIS A 309 -11.05 5.44 16.24
CA HIS A 309 -10.19 4.62 17.11
C HIS A 309 -8.70 5.03 17.00
N CYS A 310 -8.23 5.35 15.81
CA CYS A 310 -6.88 5.86 15.58
C CYS A 310 -6.63 7.17 16.33
N GLU A 311 -7.52 8.15 16.16
CA GLU A 311 -7.44 9.45 16.83
C GLU A 311 -7.56 9.32 18.36
N TYR A 312 -8.47 8.46 18.84
CA TYR A 312 -8.63 8.19 20.26
C TYR A 312 -7.34 7.63 20.88
N MET A 313 -6.75 6.61 20.26
CA MET A 313 -5.54 5.99 20.77
C MET A 313 -4.33 6.94 20.68
N LYS A 314 -4.16 7.66 19.59
CA LYS A 314 -3.13 8.72 19.48
C LYS A 314 -3.22 9.72 20.64
N ASN A 315 -4.41 10.29 20.87
CA ASN A 315 -4.62 11.28 21.93
C ASN A 315 -4.38 10.67 23.32
N PHE A 316 -4.80 9.43 23.53
CA PHE A 316 -4.52 8.71 24.77
C PHE A 316 -3.02 8.56 25.04
N PHE A 317 -2.22 8.19 24.03
CA PHE A 317 -0.78 8.05 24.15
C PHE A 317 -0.08 9.41 24.33
N ILE A 318 -0.52 10.45 23.63
CA ILE A 318 -0.02 11.83 23.84
C ILE A 318 -0.25 12.29 25.28
N ASN A 319 -1.43 12.04 25.85
CA ASN A 319 -1.74 12.35 27.25
C ASN A 319 -0.90 11.57 28.26
N LYS A 320 -0.25 10.46 27.82
CA LYS A 320 0.74 9.70 28.60
C LYS A 320 2.18 10.16 28.35
N GLY A 321 2.40 11.25 27.62
CA GLY A 321 3.71 11.82 27.32
C GLY A 321 4.45 11.12 26.15
N ILE A 322 3.76 10.30 25.35
CA ILE A 322 4.34 9.61 24.18
C ILE A 322 4.20 10.49 22.94
N ARG A 323 5.26 10.61 22.17
CA ARG A 323 5.27 11.35 20.89
C ARG A 323 4.61 10.51 19.81
N ALA A 324 3.34 10.81 19.51
CA ALA A 324 2.51 10.03 18.62
C ALA A 324 1.89 10.86 17.50
N VAL A 325 1.73 10.28 16.33
CA VAL A 325 0.97 10.85 15.20
C VAL A 325 -0.01 9.82 14.66
N SER A 326 -1.05 10.29 13.97
CA SER A 326 -2.00 9.44 13.23
C SER A 326 -1.84 9.62 11.73
N VAL A 327 -2.05 8.52 10.97
CA VAL A 327 -1.99 8.51 9.51
C VAL A 327 -3.22 7.82 8.94
N HIS A 328 -4.15 8.62 8.45
CA HIS A 328 -5.38 8.18 7.79
C HIS A 328 -5.80 9.20 6.71
N SER A 329 -6.92 8.98 6.02
CA SER A 329 -7.36 9.83 4.91
C SER A 329 -7.62 11.30 5.29
N GLU A 330 -7.89 11.58 6.56
CA GLU A 330 -8.24 12.90 7.10
C GLU A 330 -7.14 13.49 8.01
N SER A 331 -6.03 12.77 8.19
CA SER A 331 -4.94 13.25 9.05
C SER A 331 -4.19 14.43 8.43
N LYS A 332 -3.75 15.37 9.29
CA LYS A 332 -2.89 16.49 8.87
C LYS A 332 -1.49 16.01 8.48
N THR A 333 -0.98 14.99 9.14
CA THR A 333 0.33 14.40 8.87
C THR A 333 0.22 13.40 7.73
N ASN A 334 0.92 13.64 6.62
CA ASN A 334 0.95 12.67 5.54
C ASN A 334 1.84 11.47 5.90
N ARG A 335 1.61 10.34 5.22
CA ARG A 335 2.31 9.08 5.49
C ARG A 335 3.83 9.19 5.36
N THR A 336 4.32 9.92 4.38
CA THR A 336 5.76 10.05 4.11
C THR A 336 6.45 10.80 5.24
N LEU A 337 5.84 11.90 5.70
CA LEU A 337 6.35 12.69 6.81
C LEU A 337 6.33 11.88 8.12
N ALA A 338 5.23 11.17 8.42
CA ALA A 338 5.14 10.33 9.62
C ALA A 338 6.24 9.24 9.64
N ILE A 339 6.49 8.58 8.52
CA ILE A 339 7.56 7.57 8.41
C ILE A 339 8.94 8.22 8.60
N LYS A 340 9.17 9.41 8.04
CA LYS A 340 10.41 10.16 8.26
C LYS A 340 10.60 10.48 9.74
N MET A 341 9.59 11.06 10.38
CA MET A 341 9.62 11.40 11.81
C MET A 341 9.91 10.16 12.69
N LEU A 342 9.32 9.00 12.35
CA LEU A 342 9.56 7.75 13.06
C LEU A 342 11.00 7.27 12.85
N ASN A 343 11.54 7.38 11.64
CA ASN A 343 12.92 6.98 11.33
C ASN A 343 13.96 7.88 12.00
N GLU A 344 13.68 9.16 12.13
CA GLU A 344 14.53 10.15 12.82
C GLU A 344 14.34 10.14 14.34
N ASN A 345 13.48 9.23 14.87
CA ASN A 345 13.14 9.12 16.29
C ASN A 345 12.57 10.42 16.89
N THR A 346 11.93 11.27 16.08
CA THR A 346 11.22 12.46 16.55
C THR A 346 9.83 12.11 17.10
N ILE A 347 9.29 10.95 16.71
CA ILE A 347 8.11 10.31 17.28
C ILE A 347 8.39 8.86 17.65
N ASP A 348 7.59 8.31 18.56
CA ASP A 348 7.75 6.95 19.09
C ASP A 348 6.79 5.97 18.40
N ILE A 349 5.62 6.46 17.97
CA ILE A 349 4.54 5.62 17.45
C ILE A 349 3.72 6.35 16.37
N ILE A 350 3.34 5.61 15.33
CA ILE A 350 2.33 6.00 14.33
C ILE A 350 1.09 5.11 14.49
N PHE A 351 -0.08 5.75 14.61
CA PHE A 351 -1.39 5.11 14.63
C PHE A 351 -2.08 5.16 13.27
#